data_2e470a62c0dc9f96a0fe1b3e1ae95df7
#
_entry.id   2e470a62c0dc9f96a0fe1b3e1ae95df7
#
_cell.length_a   1.000
_cell.length_b   1.000
_cell.length_c   1.000
_cell.angle_alpha   90.00
_cell.angle_beta   90.00
_cell.angle_gamma   90.00
#
_symmetry.space_group_name_H-M   'P 1'
#
loop_
_entity.id
_entity.type
_entity.pdbx_description
1 polymer ?
#
loop_
_entity_poly.entity_id
_entity_poly.type
_entity_poly.pdbx_seq_one_letter_code
_entity_poly.pdbx_strand_id
1 'polypeptide(L)'
;MEDSSHISPMAIIGEGVDIGENVAIGPGAVILGPCVIEDGVWIGPGAQIGAPPEMATLPQNAAWAGDLQHAGVRVRAGAVIREGAVIHQGTYRETTVGERSWVLNRAYLAHDVLLGDDATVSAGVSVGGHCVIGDRVNIGMNAVVHQRRFIGAGSMVGMGTPVTRDVPPFAKVYGTPPRLAGVNRVGASRSGHSDAAIDALETAYAAGDLLTEYERREGPLNEFASALEPWRQVERLRPVSVSEEKRS
;
A
#
# COMPACT_ATOMS: atom_id res chain seq x y z
N MET A 1 -26.90 12.62 -11.45
CA MET A 1 -26.04 13.69 -10.93
C MET A 1 -25.18 14.13 -12.09
N GLU A 2 -24.97 15.43 -12.28
CA GLU A 2 -24.06 15.90 -13.32
C GLU A 2 -22.63 15.51 -12.92
N ASP A 3 -21.84 15.04 -13.89
CA ASP A 3 -20.42 14.76 -13.69
C ASP A 3 -19.71 16.08 -13.32
N SER A 4 -19.09 16.12 -12.14
CA SER A 4 -18.34 17.28 -11.63
C SER A 4 -16.83 17.08 -11.75
N SER A 5 -16.36 16.29 -12.68
CA SER A 5 -14.93 16.06 -12.93
C SER A 5 -14.20 17.35 -13.27
N HIS A 6 -13.02 17.54 -12.68
CA HIS A 6 -12.17 18.72 -12.85
C HIS A 6 -10.80 18.31 -13.35
N ILE A 7 -10.65 18.16 -14.67
CA ILE A 7 -9.38 17.78 -15.30
C ILE A 7 -8.67 19.04 -15.78
N SER A 8 -7.47 19.30 -15.27
CA SER A 8 -6.64 20.43 -15.71
C SER A 8 -6.31 20.30 -17.21
N PRO A 9 -6.43 21.38 -18.00
CA PRO A 9 -5.98 21.37 -19.39
C PRO A 9 -4.46 21.20 -19.55
N MET A 10 -3.71 21.30 -18.45
CA MET A 10 -2.27 21.04 -18.41
C MET A 10 -1.92 19.61 -17.99
N ALA A 11 -2.90 18.73 -17.73
CA ALA A 11 -2.68 17.31 -17.52
C ALA A 11 -2.47 16.60 -18.86
N ILE A 12 -1.63 15.57 -18.87
CA ILE A 12 -1.42 14.69 -20.02
C ILE A 12 -2.12 13.37 -19.70
N ILE A 13 -3.15 13.06 -20.49
CA ILE A 13 -3.89 11.80 -20.42
C ILE A 13 -3.56 11.00 -21.68
N GLY A 14 -2.91 9.87 -21.49
CA GLY A 14 -2.54 8.96 -22.59
C GLY A 14 -3.70 8.14 -23.11
N GLU A 15 -3.46 7.43 -24.20
CA GLU A 15 -4.40 6.47 -24.75
C GLU A 15 -4.62 5.29 -23.78
N GLY A 16 -5.84 4.74 -23.74
CA GLY A 16 -6.19 3.60 -22.86
C GLY A 16 -6.30 3.97 -21.38
N VAL A 17 -6.58 5.24 -21.08
CA VAL A 17 -6.94 5.70 -19.72
C VAL A 17 -8.44 5.85 -19.62
N ASP A 18 -9.06 5.06 -18.73
CA ASP A 18 -10.47 5.17 -18.37
C ASP A 18 -10.63 6.01 -17.12
N ILE A 19 -11.49 7.04 -17.16
CA ILE A 19 -11.72 7.98 -16.04
C ILE A 19 -13.19 7.93 -15.65
N GLY A 20 -13.45 7.68 -14.36
CA GLY A 20 -14.77 7.67 -13.75
C GLY A 20 -15.35 9.06 -13.51
N GLU A 21 -16.44 9.11 -12.74
CA GLU A 21 -17.16 10.34 -12.41
C GLU A 21 -16.53 11.10 -11.22
N ASN A 22 -16.72 12.41 -11.16
CA ASN A 22 -16.26 13.27 -10.06
C ASN A 22 -14.76 13.19 -9.76
N VAL A 23 -13.94 12.95 -10.79
CA VAL A 23 -12.48 12.87 -10.69
C VAL A 23 -11.86 14.25 -10.80
N ALA A 24 -10.83 14.53 -9.98
CA ALA A 24 -10.05 15.76 -10.06
C ALA A 24 -8.59 15.44 -10.43
N ILE A 25 -8.08 16.05 -11.51
CA ILE A 25 -6.70 15.87 -11.98
C ILE A 25 -6.00 17.24 -12.10
N GLY A 26 -4.92 17.39 -11.33
CA GLY A 26 -4.14 18.64 -11.24
C GLY A 26 -3.24 18.90 -12.45
N PRO A 27 -2.74 20.14 -12.56
CA PRO A 27 -1.86 20.55 -13.65
C PRO A 27 -0.53 19.77 -13.63
N GLY A 28 -0.05 19.41 -14.83
CA GLY A 28 1.19 18.65 -15.01
C GLY A 28 1.15 17.21 -14.56
N ALA A 29 -0.01 16.68 -14.16
CA ALA A 29 -0.17 15.25 -13.97
C ALA A 29 -0.03 14.54 -15.32
N VAL A 30 0.62 13.35 -15.31
CA VAL A 30 0.80 12.50 -16.49
C VAL A 30 0.21 11.14 -16.16
N ILE A 31 -0.79 10.71 -16.93
CA ILE A 31 -1.45 9.42 -16.75
C ILE A 31 -1.37 8.65 -18.06
N LEU A 32 -0.72 7.52 -18.04
CA LEU A 32 -0.50 6.67 -19.22
C LEU A 32 -1.30 5.37 -19.07
N GLY A 33 -1.92 4.94 -20.17
CA GLY A 33 -2.66 3.67 -20.22
C GLY A 33 -1.76 2.44 -20.46
N PRO A 34 -2.34 1.24 -20.20
CA PRO A 34 -3.67 1.03 -19.66
C PRO A 34 -3.81 1.47 -18.21
N CYS A 35 -4.81 2.28 -17.90
CA CYS A 35 -5.03 2.80 -16.56
C CYS A 35 -6.52 3.03 -16.31
N VAL A 36 -7.00 2.62 -15.13
CA VAL A 36 -8.38 2.89 -14.70
C VAL A 36 -8.34 3.79 -13.47
N ILE A 37 -8.96 4.95 -13.58
CA ILE A 37 -9.18 5.90 -12.50
C ILE A 37 -10.66 5.86 -12.14
N GLU A 38 -11.00 5.28 -10.99
CA GLU A 38 -12.38 5.14 -10.55
C GLU A 38 -12.96 6.46 -9.98
N ASP A 39 -14.25 6.43 -9.62
CA ASP A 39 -15.01 7.61 -9.21
C ASP A 39 -14.41 8.33 -7.99
N GLY A 40 -14.50 9.65 -7.99
CA GLY A 40 -14.11 10.48 -6.86
C GLY A 40 -12.61 10.52 -6.55
N VAL A 41 -11.76 10.00 -7.43
CA VAL A 41 -10.31 10.02 -7.25
C VAL A 41 -9.78 11.44 -7.40
N TRP A 42 -8.85 11.81 -6.52
CA TRP A 42 -8.11 13.07 -6.61
C TRP A 42 -6.64 12.84 -6.95
N ILE A 43 -6.15 13.47 -8.02
CA ILE A 43 -4.77 13.38 -8.50
C ILE A 43 -4.13 14.75 -8.49
N GLY A 44 -3.11 14.91 -7.66
CA GLY A 44 -2.39 16.16 -7.46
C GLY A 44 -1.49 16.58 -8.61
N PRO A 45 -1.06 17.85 -8.60
CA PRO A 45 -0.14 18.39 -9.60
C PRO A 45 1.15 17.58 -9.74
N GLY A 46 1.53 17.31 -10.99
CA GLY A 46 2.79 16.61 -11.30
C GLY A 46 2.85 15.13 -10.89
N ALA A 47 1.75 14.52 -10.47
CA ALA A 47 1.69 13.08 -10.25
C ALA A 47 1.91 12.32 -11.57
N GLN A 48 2.59 11.17 -11.52
CA GLN A 48 2.89 10.34 -12.68
C GLN A 48 2.33 8.94 -12.46
N ILE A 49 1.38 8.54 -13.26
CA ILE A 49 0.67 7.26 -13.13
C ILE A 49 0.75 6.51 -14.46
N GLY A 50 1.06 5.22 -14.41
CA GLY A 50 1.07 4.38 -15.60
C GLY A 50 2.37 4.43 -16.41
N ALA A 51 3.47 4.96 -15.86
CA ALA A 51 4.77 4.79 -16.49
C ALA A 51 5.14 3.28 -16.58
N PRO A 52 5.92 2.86 -17.60
CA PRO A 52 6.34 1.48 -17.75
C PRO A 52 7.01 0.93 -16.49
N PRO A 53 6.90 -0.40 -16.23
CA PRO A 53 7.61 -1.02 -15.13
C PRO A 53 9.12 -0.76 -15.21
N GLU A 54 9.75 -0.36 -14.11
CA GLU A 54 11.19 -0.06 -14.05
C GLU A 54 12.05 -1.34 -13.99
N MET A 55 11.91 -2.18 -14.98
CA MET A 55 12.67 -3.42 -15.12
C MET A 55 13.62 -3.35 -16.31
N ALA A 56 14.91 -3.54 -16.07
CA ALA A 56 15.95 -3.49 -17.12
C ALA A 56 15.76 -4.55 -18.23
N THR A 57 14.95 -5.58 -17.96
CA THR A 57 14.63 -6.64 -18.92
C THR A 57 13.44 -6.32 -19.83
N LEU A 58 12.71 -5.26 -19.55
CA LEU A 58 11.57 -4.82 -20.33
C LEU A 58 11.93 -3.60 -21.18
N PRO A 59 11.41 -3.52 -22.43
CA PRO A 59 11.53 -2.30 -23.21
C PRO A 59 10.79 -1.15 -22.51
N GLN A 60 11.30 0.07 -22.70
CA GLN A 60 10.68 1.28 -22.18
C GLN A 60 9.96 2.01 -23.31
N ASN A 61 8.86 2.69 -23.00
CA ASN A 61 8.10 3.44 -24.00
C ASN A 61 8.95 4.55 -24.61
N ALA A 62 9.00 4.62 -25.94
CA ALA A 62 9.80 5.62 -26.63
C ALA A 62 9.04 6.93 -26.88
N ALA A 63 7.71 6.87 -26.96
CA ALA A 63 6.88 7.98 -27.42
C ALA A 63 6.05 8.66 -26.34
N TRP A 64 6.09 8.20 -25.11
CA TRP A 64 5.27 8.73 -23.99
C TRP A 64 3.74 8.70 -24.21
N ALA A 65 3.29 7.98 -25.23
CA ALA A 65 1.89 7.86 -25.58
C ALA A 65 1.26 6.53 -25.11
N GLY A 66 1.97 5.74 -24.29
CA GLY A 66 1.51 4.43 -23.88
C GLY A 66 1.62 3.38 -25.00
N ASP A 67 2.64 3.50 -25.84
CA ASP A 67 2.92 2.63 -26.99
C ASP A 67 3.30 1.19 -26.60
N LEU A 68 3.65 0.95 -25.33
CA LEU A 68 3.87 -0.39 -24.79
C LEU A 68 2.78 -0.74 -23.78
N GLN A 69 2.10 -1.84 -24.05
CA GLN A 69 1.05 -2.33 -23.13
C GLN A 69 1.68 -3.24 -22.06
N HIS A 70 1.36 -2.94 -20.83
CA HIS A 70 1.67 -3.73 -19.65
C HIS A 70 0.36 -4.14 -18.95
N ALA A 71 0.43 -4.67 -17.71
CA ALA A 71 -0.77 -5.05 -16.98
C ALA A 71 -1.60 -3.86 -16.47
N GLY A 72 -1.04 -2.65 -16.49
CA GLY A 72 -1.76 -1.43 -16.17
C GLY A 72 -1.73 -1.01 -14.71
N VAL A 73 -2.52 0.03 -14.43
CA VAL A 73 -2.74 0.60 -13.10
C VAL A 73 -4.25 0.72 -12.85
N ARG A 74 -4.66 0.46 -11.61
CA ARG A 74 -6.02 0.76 -11.13
C ARG A 74 -5.95 1.63 -9.88
N VAL A 75 -6.54 2.80 -9.95
CA VAL A 75 -6.73 3.71 -8.79
C VAL A 75 -8.21 3.65 -8.43
N ARG A 76 -8.51 3.03 -7.28
CA ARG A 76 -9.88 2.75 -6.87
C ARG A 76 -10.56 3.97 -6.25
N ALA A 77 -11.88 3.88 -6.13
CA ALA A 77 -12.76 4.98 -5.81
C ALA A 77 -12.33 5.77 -4.56
N GLY A 78 -12.39 7.09 -4.66
CA GLY A 78 -12.09 8.01 -3.56
C GLY A 78 -10.63 8.04 -3.11
N ALA A 79 -9.72 7.37 -3.82
CA ALA A 79 -8.30 7.44 -3.50
C ALA A 79 -7.71 8.83 -3.78
N VAL A 80 -6.67 9.19 -3.03
CA VAL A 80 -6.00 10.48 -3.14
C VAL A 80 -4.53 10.25 -3.48
N ILE A 81 -4.11 10.72 -4.66
CA ILE A 81 -2.73 10.68 -5.12
C ILE A 81 -2.17 12.10 -5.06
N ARG A 82 -1.23 12.34 -4.14
CA ARG A 82 -0.70 13.67 -3.91
C ARG A 82 0.40 14.05 -4.91
N GLU A 83 0.83 15.30 -4.79
CA GLU A 83 1.72 15.98 -5.73
C GLU A 83 3.04 15.22 -5.92
N GLY A 84 3.38 14.96 -7.18
CA GLY A 84 4.63 14.30 -7.57
C GLY A 84 4.75 12.83 -7.12
N ALA A 85 3.66 12.19 -6.70
CA ALA A 85 3.66 10.75 -6.49
C ALA A 85 3.83 10.00 -7.82
N VAL A 86 4.48 8.85 -7.79
CA VAL A 86 4.76 8.03 -8.97
C VAL A 86 4.22 6.62 -8.78
N ILE A 87 3.44 6.14 -9.74
CA ILE A 87 2.84 4.79 -9.73
C ILE A 87 3.11 4.13 -11.08
N HIS A 88 3.88 3.05 -11.09
CA HIS A 88 4.23 2.32 -12.29
C HIS A 88 3.20 1.26 -12.64
N GLN A 89 3.08 0.94 -13.92
CA GLN A 89 2.26 -0.17 -14.40
C GLN A 89 2.77 -1.51 -13.86
N GLY A 90 1.87 -2.45 -13.74
CA GLY A 90 2.21 -3.83 -13.42
C GLY A 90 2.75 -4.62 -14.61
N THR A 91 3.42 -5.72 -14.33
CA THR A 91 4.00 -6.59 -15.36
C THR A 91 3.11 -7.79 -15.69
N TYR A 92 2.42 -8.36 -14.71
CA TYR A 92 1.51 -9.50 -14.87
C TYR A 92 0.16 -9.30 -14.17
N ARG A 93 0.05 -8.29 -13.31
CA ARG A 93 -1.18 -7.83 -12.67
C ARG A 93 -1.18 -6.32 -12.60
N GLU A 94 -2.35 -5.70 -12.49
CA GLU A 94 -2.44 -4.25 -12.29
C GLU A 94 -1.71 -3.85 -11.00
N THR A 95 -0.95 -2.75 -11.04
CA THR A 95 -0.59 -2.03 -9.82
C THR A 95 -1.84 -1.35 -9.30
N THR A 96 -2.25 -1.67 -8.08
CA THR A 96 -3.54 -1.24 -7.54
C THR A 96 -3.37 -0.32 -6.34
N VAL A 97 -4.10 0.79 -6.33
CA VAL A 97 -4.32 1.65 -5.17
C VAL A 97 -5.75 1.43 -4.69
N GLY A 98 -5.91 0.96 -3.45
CA GLY A 98 -7.20 0.64 -2.85
C GLY A 98 -8.11 1.85 -2.64
N GLU A 99 -9.39 1.58 -2.36
CA GLU A 99 -10.39 2.62 -2.13
C GLU A 99 -10.02 3.53 -0.97
N ARG A 100 -10.27 4.84 -1.09
CA ARG A 100 -10.04 5.86 -0.06
C ARG A 100 -8.59 5.90 0.47
N SER A 101 -7.66 5.23 -0.21
CA SER A 101 -6.25 5.21 0.18
C SER A 101 -5.54 6.49 -0.22
N TRP A 102 -4.52 6.84 0.53
CA TRP A 102 -3.73 8.06 0.34
C TRP A 102 -2.29 7.71 -0.03
N VAL A 103 -1.88 8.13 -1.22
CA VAL A 103 -0.48 8.08 -1.68
C VAL A 103 0.04 9.51 -1.65
N LEU A 104 0.83 9.84 -0.61
CA LEU A 104 1.21 11.23 -0.33
C LEU A 104 2.37 11.70 -1.21
N ASN A 105 2.74 12.96 -1.01
CA ASN A 105 3.68 13.70 -1.86
C ASN A 105 4.97 12.91 -2.14
N ARG A 106 5.31 12.75 -3.43
CA ARG A 106 6.53 12.08 -3.88
C ARG A 106 6.69 10.64 -3.37
N ALA A 107 5.61 10.00 -2.96
CA ALA A 107 5.62 8.56 -2.69
C ALA A 107 5.72 7.79 -4.01
N TYR A 108 6.34 6.63 -3.97
CA TYR A 108 6.59 5.78 -5.12
C TYR A 108 6.03 4.39 -4.91
N LEU A 109 5.21 3.94 -5.84
CA LEU A 109 4.72 2.57 -5.93
C LEU A 109 5.27 1.93 -7.21
N ALA A 110 6.12 0.93 -7.05
CA ALA A 110 6.67 0.15 -8.15
C ALA A 110 5.61 -0.76 -8.80
N HIS A 111 6.00 -1.44 -9.84
CA HIS A 111 5.17 -2.39 -10.59
C HIS A 111 4.58 -3.50 -9.70
N ASP A 112 3.38 -3.96 -10.03
CA ASP A 112 2.71 -5.10 -9.37
C ASP A 112 2.43 -4.91 -7.87
N VAL A 113 2.47 -3.67 -7.34
CA VAL A 113 2.10 -3.39 -5.96
C VAL A 113 0.60 -3.48 -5.80
N LEU A 114 0.14 -4.17 -4.76
CA LEU A 114 -1.24 -4.12 -4.28
C LEU A 114 -1.29 -3.31 -2.99
N LEU A 115 -1.90 -2.15 -3.02
CA LEU A 115 -2.21 -1.32 -1.86
C LEU A 115 -3.68 -1.51 -1.51
N GLY A 116 -3.97 -1.94 -0.30
CA GLY A 116 -5.32 -2.17 0.23
C GLY A 116 -6.10 -0.89 0.46
N ASP A 117 -7.35 -1.03 0.90
CA ASP A 117 -8.29 0.05 1.14
C ASP A 117 -7.94 0.84 2.41
N ASP A 118 -8.28 2.14 2.44
CA ASP A 118 -8.06 3.03 3.58
C ASP A 118 -6.58 3.11 4.05
N ALA A 119 -5.63 2.71 3.21
CA ALA A 119 -4.21 2.72 3.53
C ALA A 119 -3.59 4.10 3.32
N THR A 120 -2.52 4.40 4.05
CA THR A 120 -1.76 5.64 3.90
C THR A 120 -0.29 5.33 3.63
N VAL A 121 0.18 5.76 2.47
CA VAL A 121 1.59 5.76 2.08
C VAL A 121 2.09 7.19 2.21
N SER A 122 2.82 7.48 3.29
CA SER A 122 3.24 8.85 3.62
C SER A 122 4.27 9.41 2.64
N ALA A 123 4.53 10.72 2.75
CA ALA A 123 5.42 11.43 1.84
C ALA A 123 6.82 10.80 1.76
N GLY A 124 7.33 10.67 0.54
CA GLY A 124 8.66 10.14 0.26
C GLY A 124 8.86 8.65 0.51
N VAL A 125 7.80 7.90 0.80
CA VAL A 125 7.86 6.43 0.90
C VAL A 125 8.16 5.83 -0.46
N SER A 126 8.98 4.78 -0.49
CA SER A 126 9.23 4.00 -1.70
C SER A 126 8.85 2.53 -1.47
N VAL A 127 7.96 2.01 -2.29
CA VAL A 127 7.50 0.62 -2.23
C VAL A 127 8.00 -0.13 -3.46
N GLY A 128 8.84 -1.13 -3.22
CA GLY A 128 9.39 -2.00 -4.27
C GLY A 128 8.34 -2.93 -4.91
N GLY A 129 8.66 -3.44 -6.08
CA GLY A 129 7.75 -4.26 -6.88
C GLY A 129 7.18 -5.50 -6.17
N HIS A 130 5.98 -5.91 -6.59
CA HIS A 130 5.26 -7.08 -6.10
C HIS A 130 4.89 -7.05 -4.60
N CYS A 131 5.01 -5.92 -3.92
CA CYS A 131 4.57 -5.82 -2.53
C CYS A 131 3.05 -5.95 -2.43
N VAL A 132 2.60 -6.53 -1.31
CA VAL A 132 1.18 -6.56 -0.92
C VAL A 132 1.06 -5.84 0.40
N ILE A 133 0.29 -4.77 0.42
CA ILE A 133 0.05 -3.92 1.58
C ILE A 133 -1.44 -4.01 1.90
N GLY A 134 -1.76 -4.51 3.08
CA GLY A 134 -3.15 -4.72 3.50
C GLY A 134 -3.90 -3.42 3.80
N ASP A 135 -5.19 -3.57 4.05
CA ASP A 135 -6.09 -2.46 4.37
C ASP A 135 -5.66 -1.71 5.63
N ARG A 136 -5.93 -0.41 5.68
CA ARG A 136 -5.68 0.46 6.85
C ARG A 136 -4.22 0.46 7.33
N VAL A 137 -3.28 0.06 6.48
CA VAL A 137 -1.85 0.18 6.77
C VAL A 137 -1.44 1.65 6.74
N ASN A 138 -0.58 2.04 7.67
CA ASN A 138 0.06 3.36 7.67
C ASN A 138 1.58 3.19 7.55
N ILE A 139 2.15 3.68 6.45
CA ILE A 139 3.59 3.67 6.21
C ILE A 139 4.12 5.09 6.43
N GLY A 140 4.93 5.26 7.46
CA GLY A 140 5.50 6.54 7.86
C GLY A 140 6.47 7.14 6.84
N MET A 141 6.63 8.47 6.89
CA MET A 141 7.43 9.25 5.94
C MET A 141 8.83 8.66 5.73
N ASN A 142 9.28 8.66 4.47
CA ASN A 142 10.61 8.20 4.05
C ASN A 142 10.94 6.74 4.44
N ALA A 143 9.95 5.93 4.81
CA ALA A 143 10.15 4.49 4.91
C ALA A 143 10.34 3.88 3.51
N VAL A 144 11.09 2.78 3.45
CA VAL A 144 11.31 2.05 2.19
C VAL A 144 10.90 0.59 2.38
N VAL A 145 10.17 0.04 1.41
CA VAL A 145 9.69 -1.34 1.46
C VAL A 145 10.39 -2.14 0.37
N HIS A 146 11.18 -3.15 0.77
CA HIS A 146 11.85 -4.03 -0.16
C HIS A 146 10.83 -4.82 -0.98
N GLN A 147 11.15 -5.07 -2.25
CA GLN A 147 10.28 -5.84 -3.15
C GLN A 147 9.78 -7.15 -2.54
N ARG A 148 8.59 -7.58 -2.95
CA ARG A 148 7.96 -8.84 -2.52
C ARG A 148 7.72 -8.95 -1.02
N ARG A 149 7.51 -7.84 -0.35
CA ARG A 149 7.12 -7.84 1.07
C ARG A 149 5.61 -7.82 1.22
N PHE A 150 5.15 -8.47 2.27
CA PHE A 150 3.79 -8.41 2.75
C PHE A 150 3.72 -7.53 4.00
N ILE A 151 2.80 -6.56 4.02
CA ILE A 151 2.51 -5.75 5.19
C ILE A 151 1.05 -5.98 5.55
N GLY A 152 0.82 -6.65 6.68
CA GLY A 152 -0.52 -7.06 7.13
C GLY A 152 -1.43 -5.88 7.45
N ALA A 153 -2.73 -6.08 7.27
CA ALA A 153 -3.75 -5.07 7.49
C ALA A 153 -3.63 -4.39 8.87
N GLY A 154 -3.92 -3.10 8.93
CA GLY A 154 -3.89 -2.31 10.17
C GLY A 154 -2.50 -2.05 10.75
N SER A 155 -1.42 -2.49 10.10
CA SER A 155 -0.06 -2.30 10.59
C SER A 155 0.41 -0.85 10.47
N MET A 156 1.36 -0.48 11.31
CA MET A 156 2.03 0.81 11.30
C MET A 156 3.54 0.64 11.12
N VAL A 157 4.07 1.20 10.04
CA VAL A 157 5.51 1.29 9.80
C VAL A 157 6.00 2.67 10.20
N GLY A 158 7.00 2.74 11.06
CA GLY A 158 7.60 4.00 11.50
C GLY A 158 8.34 4.72 10.38
N MET A 159 8.45 6.04 10.50
CA MET A 159 9.18 6.85 9.52
C MET A 159 10.65 6.39 9.39
N GLY A 160 11.17 6.45 8.16
CA GLY A 160 12.56 6.09 7.86
C GLY A 160 12.88 4.60 8.01
N THR A 161 11.91 3.73 8.25
CA THR A 161 12.15 2.30 8.47
C THR A 161 12.39 1.57 7.14
N PRO A 162 13.53 0.84 6.98
CA PRO A 162 13.75 -0.03 5.84
C PRO A 162 13.08 -1.40 6.05
N VAL A 163 11.87 -1.58 5.53
CA VAL A 163 11.09 -2.82 5.66
C VAL A 163 11.65 -3.89 4.74
N THR A 164 12.53 -4.73 5.25
CA THR A 164 13.16 -5.86 4.54
C THR A 164 12.53 -7.20 4.86
N ARG A 165 11.54 -7.21 5.74
CA ARG A 165 10.83 -8.39 6.24
C ARG A 165 9.32 -8.18 6.16
N ASP A 166 8.56 -9.27 6.20
CA ASP A 166 7.11 -9.23 6.19
C ASP A 166 6.58 -8.81 7.56
N VAL A 167 5.54 -8.00 7.56
CA VAL A 167 4.97 -7.37 8.76
C VAL A 167 3.62 -8.03 9.06
N PRO A 168 3.42 -8.61 10.26
CA PRO A 168 2.14 -9.22 10.60
C PRO A 168 1.03 -8.18 10.82
N PRO A 169 -0.25 -8.56 10.71
CA PRO A 169 -1.37 -7.64 10.86
C PRO A 169 -1.35 -6.87 12.18
N PHE A 170 -1.75 -5.61 12.15
CA PHE A 170 -1.80 -4.70 13.30
C PHE A 170 -0.49 -4.54 14.07
N ALA A 171 0.64 -4.92 13.49
CA ALA A 171 1.95 -4.70 14.11
C ALA A 171 2.41 -3.25 14.00
N LYS A 172 3.18 -2.79 14.98
CA LYS A 172 4.05 -1.61 14.85
C LYS A 172 5.48 -2.07 14.56
N VAL A 173 6.08 -1.50 13.52
CA VAL A 173 7.44 -1.85 13.09
C VAL A 173 8.30 -0.60 12.96
N TYR A 174 9.46 -0.60 13.60
CA TYR A 174 10.42 0.52 13.57
C TYR A 174 11.85 0.02 13.43
N GLY A 175 12.74 0.95 13.09
CA GLY A 175 14.19 0.83 13.24
C GLY A 175 14.91 0.20 12.07
N THR A 176 16.22 0.10 12.23
CA THR A 176 17.17 -0.48 11.28
C THR A 176 18.10 -1.43 12.03
N PRO A 177 17.97 -2.73 11.85
CA PRO A 177 16.97 -3.45 11.06
C PRO A 177 15.54 -3.33 11.63
N PRO A 178 14.48 -3.55 10.81
CA PRO A 178 13.10 -3.43 11.26
C PRO A 178 12.79 -4.47 12.33
N ARG A 179 12.12 -4.03 13.40
CA ARG A 179 11.69 -4.87 14.52
C ARG A 179 10.22 -4.63 14.83
N LEU A 180 9.54 -5.69 15.25
CA LEU A 180 8.20 -5.59 15.80
C LEU A 180 8.30 -4.94 17.19
N ALA A 181 7.60 -3.83 17.38
CA ALA A 181 7.58 -3.02 18.61
C ALA A 181 6.20 -3.03 19.28
N GLY A 182 5.44 -4.10 19.10
CA GLY A 182 4.13 -4.30 19.69
C GLY A 182 2.97 -4.12 18.69
N VAL A 183 1.76 -4.01 19.21
CA VAL A 183 0.51 -3.91 18.44
C VAL A 183 0.14 -2.45 18.19
N ASN A 184 -0.40 -2.17 17.02
CA ASN A 184 -1.07 -0.91 16.70
C ASN A 184 -2.45 -0.85 17.38
N ARG A 185 -2.47 -0.68 18.70
CA ARG A 185 -3.71 -0.66 19.52
C ARG A 185 -4.70 0.38 19.01
N VAL A 186 -4.21 1.57 18.66
CA VAL A 186 -5.07 2.65 18.14
C VAL A 186 -5.74 2.24 16.83
N GLY A 187 -4.98 1.66 15.91
CA GLY A 187 -5.51 1.16 14.64
C GLY A 187 -6.52 0.03 14.86
N ALA A 188 -6.21 -0.92 15.74
CA ALA A 188 -7.09 -2.04 16.06
C ALA A 188 -8.42 -1.56 16.69
N SER A 189 -8.36 -0.66 17.67
CA SER A 189 -9.55 -0.08 18.30
C SER A 189 -10.41 0.70 17.30
N ARG A 190 -9.82 1.51 16.43
CA ARG A 190 -10.53 2.22 15.35
C ARG A 190 -11.16 1.27 14.32
N SER A 191 -10.60 0.09 14.17
CA SER A 191 -11.16 -0.98 13.31
C SER A 191 -12.27 -1.80 14.00
N GLY A 192 -12.63 -1.45 15.24
CA GLY A 192 -13.73 -2.07 15.98
C GLY A 192 -13.37 -3.31 16.77
N HIS A 193 -12.07 -3.64 16.92
CA HIS A 193 -11.64 -4.77 17.75
C HIS A 193 -11.77 -4.46 19.24
N SER A 194 -12.20 -5.46 20.02
CA SER A 194 -12.33 -5.33 21.47
C SER A 194 -10.97 -5.22 22.17
N ASP A 195 -10.96 -4.61 23.38
CA ASP A 195 -9.74 -4.54 24.19
C ASP A 195 -9.21 -5.95 24.51
N ALA A 196 -10.09 -6.92 24.76
CA ALA A 196 -9.70 -8.30 25.01
C ALA A 196 -8.99 -8.94 23.80
N ALA A 197 -9.44 -8.65 22.59
CA ALA A 197 -8.79 -9.12 21.36
C ALA A 197 -7.41 -8.44 21.17
N ILE A 198 -7.35 -7.14 21.40
CA ILE A 198 -6.09 -6.37 21.29
C ILE A 198 -5.05 -6.85 22.31
N ASP A 199 -5.46 -7.10 23.56
CA ASP A 199 -4.58 -7.62 24.62
C ASP A 199 -4.09 -9.04 24.30
N ALA A 200 -4.96 -9.88 23.75
CA ALA A 200 -4.58 -11.21 23.29
C ALA A 200 -3.55 -11.17 22.13
N LEU A 201 -3.75 -10.27 21.16
CA LEU A 201 -2.80 -10.07 20.07
C LEU A 201 -1.44 -9.54 20.58
N GLU A 202 -1.46 -8.60 21.53
CA GLU A 202 -0.25 -8.05 22.14
C GLU A 202 0.52 -9.12 22.90
N THR A 203 -0.18 -9.97 23.64
CA THR A 203 0.39 -11.13 24.36
C THR A 203 1.06 -12.11 23.39
N ALA A 204 0.39 -12.46 22.29
CA ALA A 204 0.96 -13.33 21.26
C ALA A 204 2.25 -12.73 20.66
N TYR A 205 2.19 -11.47 20.25
CA TYR A 205 3.34 -10.79 19.63
C TYR A 205 4.51 -10.60 20.60
N ALA A 206 4.24 -10.28 21.87
CA ALA A 206 5.26 -10.21 22.91
C ALA A 206 5.95 -11.56 23.18
N ALA A 207 5.20 -12.66 23.03
CA ALA A 207 5.75 -14.00 23.15
C ALA A 207 6.50 -14.48 21.88
N GLY A 208 6.52 -13.66 20.81
CA GLY A 208 7.12 -14.01 19.52
C GLY A 208 6.24 -14.87 18.63
N ASP A 209 5.00 -15.12 19.03
CA ASP A 209 4.00 -15.81 18.20
C ASP A 209 3.40 -14.79 17.21
N LEU A 210 3.84 -14.84 15.96
CA LEU A 210 3.38 -13.97 14.88
C LEU A 210 2.15 -14.53 14.15
N LEU A 211 1.50 -15.52 14.72
CA LEU A 211 0.27 -16.13 14.24
C LEU A 211 0.35 -16.66 12.79
N THR A 212 1.51 -17.13 12.40
CA THR A 212 1.75 -17.70 11.06
C THR A 212 1.01 -19.02 10.86
N GLU A 213 0.76 -19.76 11.96
CA GLU A 213 0.04 -21.03 11.98
C GLU A 213 -1.30 -20.93 12.73
N TYR A 214 -1.83 -19.69 12.84
CA TYR A 214 -3.10 -19.48 13.54
C TYR A 214 -4.23 -20.27 12.88
N GLU A 215 -4.82 -21.17 13.62
CA GLU A 215 -6.08 -21.82 13.24
C GLU A 215 -7.25 -21.05 13.85
N ARG A 216 -8.34 -20.92 13.08
CA ARG A 216 -9.56 -20.27 13.56
C ARG A 216 -10.12 -21.05 14.74
N ARG A 217 -10.01 -20.52 15.95
CA ARG A 217 -10.48 -21.13 17.20
C ARG A 217 -11.41 -20.16 17.92
N GLU A 218 -12.19 -20.67 18.89
CA GLU A 218 -12.91 -19.79 19.79
C GLU A 218 -11.91 -18.97 20.62
N GLY A 219 -12.20 -17.67 20.79
CA GLY A 219 -11.38 -16.79 21.59
C GLY A 219 -11.20 -15.39 20.99
N PRO A 220 -10.64 -14.45 21.76
CA PRO A 220 -10.54 -13.04 21.36
C PRO A 220 -9.76 -12.81 20.05
N LEU A 221 -8.73 -13.61 19.78
CA LEU A 221 -7.93 -13.49 18.54
C LEU A 221 -8.75 -13.75 17.27
N ASN A 222 -9.90 -14.40 17.38
CA ASN A 222 -10.75 -14.66 16.22
C ASN A 222 -11.34 -13.39 15.60
N GLU A 223 -11.37 -12.28 16.33
CA GLU A 223 -11.74 -10.97 15.78
C GLU A 223 -10.78 -10.52 14.67
N PHE A 224 -9.53 -10.97 14.69
CA PHE A 224 -8.52 -10.68 13.67
C PHE A 224 -8.48 -11.70 12.52
N ALA A 225 -9.40 -12.65 12.47
CA ALA A 225 -9.35 -13.77 11.52
C ALA A 225 -9.26 -13.29 10.05
N SER A 226 -10.02 -12.26 9.67
CA SER A 226 -9.99 -11.70 8.31
C SER A 226 -8.64 -11.07 7.95
N ALA A 227 -7.96 -10.46 8.90
CA ALA A 227 -6.63 -9.87 8.70
C ALA A 227 -5.52 -10.92 8.73
N LEU A 228 -5.70 -12.00 9.49
CA LEU A 228 -4.73 -13.09 9.62
C LEU A 228 -4.79 -14.07 8.44
N GLU A 229 -5.93 -14.21 7.78
CA GLU A 229 -6.07 -15.13 6.65
C GLU A 229 -5.08 -14.84 5.51
N PRO A 230 -4.97 -13.62 4.96
CA PRO A 230 -3.98 -13.31 3.92
C PRO A 230 -2.53 -13.46 4.43
N TRP A 231 -2.27 -13.16 5.70
CA TRP A 231 -0.96 -13.30 6.32
C TRP A 231 -0.45 -14.75 6.28
N ARG A 232 -1.32 -15.70 6.61
CA ARG A 232 -1.01 -17.14 6.64
C ARG A 232 -0.80 -17.73 5.24
N GLN A 233 -1.41 -17.11 4.23
CA GLN A 233 -1.32 -17.56 2.84
C GLN A 233 -0.08 -17.03 2.11
N VAL A 234 0.73 -16.19 2.75
CA VAL A 234 1.95 -15.65 2.14
C VAL A 234 2.96 -16.76 1.87
N GLU A 235 3.22 -17.02 0.59
CA GLU A 235 4.28 -17.96 0.21
C GLU A 235 5.66 -17.44 0.64
N ARG A 236 6.47 -18.30 1.24
CA ARG A 236 7.85 -17.98 1.68
C ARG A 236 7.93 -16.78 2.63
N LEU A 237 7.01 -16.73 3.58
CA LEU A 237 6.94 -15.71 4.62
C LEU A 237 8.29 -15.53 5.33
N ARG A 238 8.71 -14.28 5.49
CA ARG A 238 9.95 -13.88 6.20
C ARG A 238 9.63 -12.79 7.21
N PRO A 239 9.02 -13.13 8.36
CA PRO A 239 8.53 -12.13 9.31
C PRO A 239 9.65 -11.28 9.91
N VAL A 240 9.27 -10.08 10.36
CA VAL A 240 10.09 -9.27 11.27
C VAL A 240 10.32 -10.05 12.57
N SER A 241 11.46 -9.85 13.20
CA SER A 241 11.70 -10.34 14.56
C SER A 241 11.16 -9.35 15.60
N VAL A 242 10.80 -9.89 16.75
CA VAL A 242 10.40 -9.09 17.93
C VAL A 242 11.59 -8.28 18.43
N SER A 243 11.35 -7.06 18.92
CA SER A 243 12.36 -6.27 19.60
C SER A 243 12.79 -7.01 20.87
N GLU A 244 14.06 -7.29 21.02
CA GLU A 244 14.59 -7.65 22.33
C GLU A 244 14.44 -6.41 23.22
N GLU A 245 13.57 -6.46 24.23
CA GLU A 245 13.61 -5.45 25.29
C GLU A 245 15.03 -5.46 25.86
N LYS A 246 15.73 -4.33 25.80
CA LYS A 246 16.92 -4.16 26.62
C LYS A 246 16.45 -4.30 28.06
N ARG A 247 16.66 -5.49 28.64
CA ARG A 247 16.61 -5.64 30.10
C ARG A 247 17.70 -4.74 30.66
N SER A 248 17.29 -3.53 31.03
CA SER A 248 18.07 -2.58 31.80
C SER A 248 17.93 -2.88 33.29
#